data_0d9b138e463ed0a4fc4eb41fd00427ce
#
_entry.id   0d9b138e463ed0a4fc4eb41fd00427ce
#
_cell.length_a   1.000
_cell.length_b   1.000
_cell.length_c   1.000
_cell.angle_alpha   90.00
_cell.angle_beta   90.00
_cell.angle_gamma   90.00
#
_symmetry.space_group_name_H-M   'P 1'
#
loop_
_entity.id
_entity.type
_entity.pdbx_description
1 polymer ?
#
loop_
_entity_poly.entity_id
_entity_poly.type
_entity_poly.pdbx_seq_one_letter_code
_entity_poly.pdbx_strand_id
1 'polypeptide(L)'
;MPDRALVIVPTYNERFNVARLIPAILAQDPSLEVLVVDDGSPDGTGAIVDAIAANNARVHIIHRASKLGLGTAYLAGFRWALDRKYDLVFEMDADFSHNPERLPEFLETIREADLVLGSRYQNGHVNVVNWPMSRLFLSYAANLYARAITGLPIFDTTGGFKCFRRNVLETIDLSSVKSNGYAFQIEMSYRVWKRGFRLVEIPIIFVDRTEGESKMSKRIVREAVWMVWRLRWWSMTGRI
;
A
#
# COMPACT_ATOMS: atom_id res chain seq x y z
N MET A 1 10.18 8.35 -22.76
CA MET A 1 9.02 7.43 -22.78
C MET A 1 8.20 7.75 -21.55
N PRO A 2 6.88 7.60 -21.54
CA PRO A 2 6.12 7.74 -20.31
C PRO A 2 6.60 6.68 -19.30
N ASP A 3 6.57 7.03 -18.01
CA ASP A 3 6.95 6.13 -16.93
C ASP A 3 6.01 4.92 -16.92
N ARG A 4 6.55 3.71 -16.85
CA ARG A 4 5.74 2.49 -16.67
C ARG A 4 5.34 2.37 -15.21
N ALA A 5 4.05 2.29 -14.94
CA ALA A 5 3.50 2.27 -13.60
C ALA A 5 2.77 0.95 -13.30
N LEU A 6 3.11 0.30 -12.19
CA LEU A 6 2.49 -0.95 -11.75
C LEU A 6 1.68 -0.72 -10.48
N VAL A 7 0.41 -1.11 -10.48
CA VAL A 7 -0.46 -1.12 -9.30
C VAL A 7 -0.49 -2.54 -8.72
N ILE A 8 0.10 -2.73 -7.55
CA ILE A 8 0.08 -4.02 -6.84
C ILE A 8 -1.18 -4.08 -5.97
N VAL A 9 -1.97 -5.13 -6.19
CA VAL A 9 -3.23 -5.37 -5.50
C VAL A 9 -3.19 -6.75 -4.82
N PRO A 10 -2.90 -6.82 -3.50
CA PRO A 10 -2.98 -8.05 -2.74
C PRO A 10 -4.43 -8.51 -2.59
N THR A 11 -4.70 -9.80 -2.80
CA THR A 11 -6.05 -10.36 -2.70
C THR A 11 -6.13 -11.60 -1.81
N TYR A 12 -7.25 -11.72 -1.11
CA TYR A 12 -7.70 -12.94 -0.45
C TYR A 12 -9.21 -12.92 -0.29
N ASN A 13 -9.92 -13.71 -1.11
CA ASN A 13 -11.40 -13.74 -1.20
C ASN A 13 -11.98 -12.38 -1.65
N GLU A 14 -11.52 -11.92 -2.81
CA GLU A 14 -11.91 -10.62 -3.38
C GLU A 14 -12.55 -10.77 -4.79
N ARG A 15 -13.19 -11.93 -5.07
CA ARG A 15 -13.72 -12.25 -6.41
C ARG A 15 -14.66 -11.20 -7.00
N PHE A 16 -15.49 -10.58 -6.18
CA PHE A 16 -16.44 -9.56 -6.63
C PHE A 16 -15.76 -8.21 -6.88
N ASN A 17 -14.71 -7.93 -6.13
CA ASN A 17 -13.98 -6.67 -6.22
C ASN A 17 -13.01 -6.67 -7.40
N VAL A 18 -12.21 -7.72 -7.62
CA VAL A 18 -11.17 -7.74 -8.67
C VAL A 18 -11.74 -7.55 -10.06
N ALA A 19 -12.91 -8.14 -10.36
CA ALA A 19 -13.56 -8.02 -11.66
C ALA A 19 -13.94 -6.57 -12.02
N ARG A 20 -14.17 -5.72 -11.01
CA ARG A 20 -14.54 -4.31 -11.14
C ARG A 20 -13.35 -3.38 -10.96
N LEU A 21 -12.46 -3.71 -10.02
CA LEU A 21 -11.32 -2.87 -9.67
C LEU A 21 -10.28 -2.81 -10.79
N ILE A 22 -9.93 -3.97 -11.38
CA ILE A 22 -8.92 -4.03 -12.44
C ILE A 22 -9.28 -3.11 -13.62
N PRO A 23 -10.47 -3.18 -14.22
CA PRO A 23 -10.87 -2.25 -15.27
C PRO A 23 -10.88 -0.78 -14.81
N ALA A 24 -11.30 -0.52 -13.57
CA ALA A 24 -11.34 0.83 -13.01
C ALA A 24 -9.94 1.45 -12.88
N ILE A 25 -8.93 0.67 -12.46
CA ILE A 25 -7.53 1.11 -12.43
C ILE A 25 -7.02 1.40 -13.85
N LEU A 26 -7.19 0.45 -14.76
CA LEU A 26 -6.67 0.54 -16.13
C LEU A 26 -7.28 1.67 -16.96
N ALA A 27 -8.47 2.13 -16.57
CA ALA A 27 -9.17 3.27 -17.21
C ALA A 27 -8.57 4.63 -16.82
N GLN A 28 -7.77 4.71 -15.73
CA GLN A 28 -7.28 5.99 -15.22
C GLN A 28 -6.12 6.54 -16.03
N ASP A 29 -5.23 5.69 -16.52
CA ASP A 29 -4.08 6.10 -17.34
C ASP A 29 -3.57 4.93 -18.19
N PRO A 30 -3.16 5.16 -19.46
CA PRO A 30 -2.63 4.11 -20.33
C PRO A 30 -1.29 3.51 -19.85
N SER A 31 -0.53 4.22 -19.03
CA SER A 31 0.74 3.74 -18.46
C SER A 31 0.57 2.75 -17.30
N LEU A 32 -0.64 2.64 -16.74
CA LEU A 32 -0.95 1.77 -15.62
C LEU A 32 -1.06 0.31 -16.05
N GLU A 33 -0.37 -0.56 -15.34
CA GLU A 33 -0.51 -2.01 -15.37
C GLU A 33 -0.91 -2.49 -13.96
N VAL A 34 -1.56 -3.64 -13.86
CA VAL A 34 -2.03 -4.19 -12.59
C VAL A 34 -1.35 -5.53 -12.33
N LEU A 35 -0.79 -5.69 -11.13
CA LEU A 35 -0.33 -6.97 -10.61
C LEU A 35 -1.19 -7.38 -9.42
N VAL A 36 -1.99 -8.41 -9.60
CA VAL A 36 -2.69 -9.04 -8.47
C VAL A 36 -1.74 -10.05 -7.80
N VAL A 37 -1.65 -9.98 -6.48
CA VAL A 37 -0.92 -10.97 -5.67
C VAL A 37 -1.95 -11.75 -4.85
N ASP A 38 -2.36 -12.90 -5.37
CA ASP A 38 -3.41 -13.72 -4.77
C ASP A 38 -2.86 -14.72 -3.75
N ASP A 39 -3.35 -14.63 -2.52
CA ASP A 39 -2.93 -15.44 -1.38
C ASP A 39 -3.64 -16.81 -1.31
N GLY A 40 -3.85 -17.45 -2.48
CA GLY A 40 -4.51 -18.74 -2.56
C GLY A 40 -5.99 -18.65 -2.21
N SER A 41 -6.71 -17.69 -2.81
CA SER A 41 -8.13 -17.46 -2.57
C SER A 41 -8.98 -18.67 -2.96
N PRO A 42 -9.75 -19.27 -2.02
CA PRO A 42 -10.61 -20.40 -2.34
C PRO A 42 -11.91 -20.03 -3.08
N ASP A 43 -12.25 -18.74 -3.15
CA ASP A 43 -13.49 -18.24 -3.75
C ASP A 43 -13.43 -18.08 -5.28
N GLY A 44 -12.28 -18.39 -5.90
CA GLY A 44 -12.08 -18.26 -7.34
C GLY A 44 -11.52 -16.89 -7.79
N THR A 45 -11.09 -16.04 -6.86
CA THR A 45 -10.45 -14.75 -7.18
C THR A 45 -9.33 -14.90 -8.22
N GLY A 46 -8.39 -15.83 -7.99
CA GLY A 46 -7.26 -16.06 -8.89
C GLY A 46 -7.70 -16.43 -10.31
N ALA A 47 -8.69 -17.34 -10.46
CA ALA A 47 -9.18 -17.75 -11.76
C ALA A 47 -9.85 -16.60 -12.55
N ILE A 48 -10.52 -15.67 -11.87
CA ILE A 48 -11.06 -14.46 -12.51
C ILE A 48 -9.93 -13.58 -13.05
N VAL A 49 -8.88 -13.40 -12.26
CA VAL A 49 -7.73 -12.57 -12.69
C VAL A 49 -6.98 -13.24 -13.84
N ASP A 50 -6.79 -14.57 -13.83
CA ASP A 50 -6.21 -15.34 -14.94
C ASP A 50 -6.99 -15.11 -16.24
N ALA A 51 -8.33 -15.16 -16.18
CA ALA A 51 -9.17 -14.92 -17.34
C ALA A 51 -9.06 -13.48 -17.89
N ILE A 52 -8.89 -12.50 -17.01
CA ILE A 52 -8.66 -11.10 -17.41
C ILE A 52 -7.26 -10.96 -18.04
N ALA A 53 -6.23 -11.53 -17.41
CA ALA A 53 -4.84 -11.45 -17.87
C ALA A 53 -4.64 -12.14 -19.22
N ALA A 54 -5.35 -13.22 -19.50
CA ALA A 54 -5.32 -13.90 -20.80
C ALA A 54 -5.75 -13.00 -21.97
N ASN A 55 -6.58 -11.99 -21.69
CA ASN A 55 -7.14 -11.07 -22.69
C ASN A 55 -6.59 -9.63 -22.58
N ASN A 56 -5.73 -9.34 -21.59
CA ASN A 56 -5.19 -8.00 -21.38
C ASN A 56 -3.74 -8.05 -20.88
N ALA A 57 -2.81 -7.68 -21.76
CA ALA A 57 -1.37 -7.71 -21.48
C ALA A 57 -0.94 -6.75 -20.35
N ARG A 58 -1.81 -5.82 -19.90
CA ARG A 58 -1.55 -4.93 -18.76
C ARG A 58 -1.97 -5.53 -17.41
N VAL A 59 -2.44 -6.78 -17.38
CA VAL A 59 -2.88 -7.47 -16.16
C VAL A 59 -1.99 -8.67 -15.89
N HIS A 60 -1.48 -8.77 -14.69
CA HIS A 60 -0.57 -9.82 -14.26
C HIS A 60 -1.06 -10.40 -12.93
N ILE A 61 -0.67 -11.65 -12.66
CA ILE A 61 -0.99 -12.32 -11.40
C ILE A 61 0.19 -13.12 -10.86
N ILE A 62 0.33 -13.10 -9.54
CA ILE A 62 1.16 -14.03 -8.78
C ILE A 62 0.22 -14.86 -7.90
N HIS A 63 0.21 -16.18 -8.11
CA HIS A 63 -0.46 -17.12 -7.23
C HIS A 63 0.46 -17.50 -6.08
N ARG A 64 -0.01 -17.32 -4.84
CA ARG A 64 0.68 -17.77 -3.65
C ARG A 64 -0.05 -18.97 -3.05
N ALA A 65 0.69 -19.88 -2.46
CA ALA A 65 0.12 -21.13 -1.95
C ALA A 65 -0.84 -20.95 -0.76
N SER A 66 -0.72 -19.83 -0.01
CA SER A 66 -1.54 -19.56 1.16
C SER A 66 -1.47 -18.11 1.59
N LYS A 67 -2.34 -17.72 2.53
CA LYS A 67 -2.35 -16.37 3.13
C LYS A 67 -1.14 -16.16 4.04
N LEU A 68 -0.14 -15.43 3.56
CA LEU A 68 1.11 -15.15 4.25
C LEU A 68 1.17 -13.72 4.86
N GLY A 69 0.16 -12.91 4.59
CA GLY A 69 0.02 -11.55 5.11
C GLY A 69 0.35 -10.46 4.10
N LEU A 70 -0.24 -9.28 4.34
CA LEU A 70 -0.23 -8.14 3.44
C LEU A 70 1.18 -7.65 3.07
N GLY A 71 2.05 -7.48 4.06
CA GLY A 71 3.41 -7.01 3.82
C GLY A 71 4.20 -7.96 2.91
N THR A 72 4.06 -9.28 3.10
CA THR A 72 4.75 -10.26 2.26
C THR A 72 4.20 -10.29 0.83
N ALA A 73 2.92 -9.93 0.63
CA ALA A 73 2.33 -9.81 -0.71
C ALA A 73 2.91 -8.59 -1.44
N TYR A 74 2.98 -7.43 -0.79
CA TYR A 74 3.62 -6.26 -1.36
C TYR A 74 5.10 -6.49 -1.65
N LEU A 75 5.85 -7.14 -0.75
CA LEU A 75 7.26 -7.47 -1.00
C LEU A 75 7.45 -8.39 -2.22
N ALA A 76 6.56 -9.34 -2.45
CA ALA A 76 6.57 -10.16 -3.67
C ALA A 76 6.31 -9.31 -4.92
N GLY A 77 5.32 -8.43 -4.86
CA GLY A 77 5.00 -7.49 -5.93
C GLY A 77 6.14 -6.50 -6.21
N PHE A 78 6.79 -5.95 -5.19
CA PHE A 78 7.95 -5.05 -5.36
C PHE A 78 9.10 -5.74 -6.08
N ARG A 79 9.48 -6.98 -5.69
CA ARG A 79 10.51 -7.74 -6.40
C ARG A 79 10.15 -7.97 -7.85
N TRP A 80 8.90 -8.38 -8.10
CA TRP A 80 8.39 -8.60 -9.46
C TRP A 80 8.45 -7.32 -10.31
N ALA A 81 8.11 -6.16 -9.73
CA ALA A 81 8.18 -4.86 -10.37
C ALA A 81 9.63 -4.44 -10.71
N LEU A 82 10.55 -4.61 -9.75
CA LEU A 82 11.97 -4.28 -9.91
C LEU A 82 12.63 -5.14 -11.00
N ASP A 83 12.36 -6.45 -11.01
CA ASP A 83 12.88 -7.40 -12.04
C ASP A 83 12.43 -7.00 -13.46
N ARG A 84 11.26 -6.35 -13.59
CA ARG A 84 10.69 -5.91 -14.87
C ARG A 84 10.88 -4.43 -15.16
N LYS A 85 11.62 -3.74 -14.29
CA LYS A 85 12.03 -2.33 -14.45
C LYS A 85 10.86 -1.36 -14.58
N TYR A 86 9.79 -1.55 -13.78
CA TYR A 86 8.76 -0.53 -13.64
C TYR A 86 9.33 0.72 -12.99
N ASP A 87 8.93 1.89 -13.48
CA ASP A 87 9.44 3.18 -12.99
C ASP A 87 8.72 3.64 -11.73
N LEU A 88 7.41 3.34 -11.67
CA LEU A 88 6.53 3.67 -10.55
C LEU A 88 5.82 2.41 -10.07
N VAL A 89 5.71 2.26 -8.75
CA VAL A 89 5.09 1.08 -8.13
C VAL A 89 4.11 1.54 -7.06
N PHE A 90 2.85 1.16 -7.23
CA PHE A 90 1.78 1.48 -6.30
C PHE A 90 1.46 0.32 -5.36
N GLU A 91 1.08 0.67 -4.14
CA GLU A 91 0.32 -0.15 -3.20
C GLU A 91 -1.15 0.26 -3.25
N MET A 92 -2.07 -0.68 -3.41
CA MET A 92 -3.51 -0.42 -3.43
C MET A 92 -4.29 -1.61 -2.89
N ASP A 93 -5.27 -1.38 -2.01
CA ASP A 93 -6.15 -2.43 -1.49
C ASP A 93 -7.24 -2.81 -2.51
N ALA A 94 -7.72 -4.07 -2.43
CA ALA A 94 -8.68 -4.62 -3.40
C ALA A 94 -10.15 -4.23 -3.14
N ASP A 95 -10.48 -3.63 -2.00
CA ASP A 95 -11.84 -3.48 -1.48
C ASP A 95 -12.51 -2.12 -1.78
N PHE A 96 -11.97 -1.36 -2.75
CA PHE A 96 -12.40 -0.03 -3.11
C PHE A 96 -12.30 1.04 -2.01
N SER A 97 -11.65 0.73 -0.87
CA SER A 97 -11.32 1.76 0.13
C SER A 97 -10.34 2.80 -0.39
N HIS A 98 -9.56 2.43 -1.39
CA HIS A 98 -8.71 3.29 -2.20
C HIS A 98 -9.39 3.55 -3.56
N ASN A 99 -9.85 4.78 -3.80
CA ASN A 99 -10.53 5.13 -5.05
C ASN A 99 -9.52 5.19 -6.21
N PRO A 100 -9.68 4.36 -7.27
CA PRO A 100 -8.82 4.38 -8.46
C PRO A 100 -8.73 5.74 -9.16
N GLU A 101 -9.78 6.55 -9.10
CA GLU A 101 -9.82 7.90 -9.71
C GLU A 101 -8.75 8.85 -9.14
N ARG A 102 -8.12 8.49 -8.04
CA ARG A 102 -7.01 9.27 -7.46
C ARG A 102 -5.65 8.95 -8.08
N LEU A 103 -5.51 7.85 -8.83
CA LEU A 103 -4.24 7.44 -9.45
C LEU A 103 -3.60 8.53 -10.33
N PRO A 104 -4.34 9.29 -11.16
CA PRO A 104 -3.75 10.38 -11.94
C PRO A 104 -3.07 11.45 -11.07
N GLU A 105 -3.64 11.80 -9.92
CA GLU A 105 -3.04 12.76 -8.99
C GLU A 105 -1.74 12.24 -8.37
N PHE A 106 -1.68 10.93 -8.07
CA PHE A 106 -0.42 10.30 -7.65
C PHE A 106 0.64 10.38 -8.76
N LEU A 107 0.27 10.08 -10.02
CA LEU A 107 1.17 10.14 -11.18
C LEU A 107 1.69 11.56 -11.45
N GLU A 108 0.91 12.58 -11.17
CA GLU A 108 1.34 13.96 -11.25
C GLU A 108 2.26 14.33 -10.09
N THR A 109 1.84 14.05 -8.85
CA THR A 109 2.57 14.44 -7.64
C THR A 109 3.92 13.74 -7.53
N ILE A 110 4.03 12.48 -8.00
CA ILE A 110 5.29 11.72 -7.93
C ILE A 110 6.39 12.34 -8.79
N ARG A 111 6.08 13.22 -9.73
CA ARG A 111 7.09 13.93 -10.53
C ARG A 111 8.01 14.78 -9.68
N GLU A 112 7.50 15.29 -8.55
CA GLU A 112 8.23 16.14 -7.62
C GLU A 112 8.53 15.45 -6.27
N ALA A 113 8.23 14.16 -6.14
CA ALA A 113 8.42 13.37 -4.93
C ALA A 113 9.06 12.02 -5.24
N ASP A 114 9.54 11.35 -4.21
CA ASP A 114 10.09 9.99 -4.30
C ASP A 114 9.09 8.94 -3.81
N LEU A 115 8.23 9.36 -2.87
CA LEU A 115 7.11 8.58 -2.35
C LEU A 115 5.90 9.49 -2.18
N VAL A 116 4.77 9.12 -2.78
CA VAL A 116 3.47 9.79 -2.57
C VAL A 116 2.57 8.87 -1.76
N LEU A 117 1.89 9.43 -0.76
CA LEU A 117 0.97 8.72 0.13
C LEU A 117 -0.42 9.35 0.05
N GLY A 118 -1.44 8.52 -0.11
CA GLY A 118 -2.84 8.92 0.09
C GLY A 118 -3.12 9.00 1.59
N SER A 119 -3.41 10.20 2.06
CA SER A 119 -3.59 10.50 3.48
C SER A 119 -5.06 10.74 3.84
N ARG A 120 -5.53 10.05 4.87
CA ARG A 120 -6.85 10.27 5.48
C ARG A 120 -6.85 11.47 6.43
N TYR A 121 -5.67 11.92 6.81
CA TYR A 121 -5.45 12.97 7.82
C TYR A 121 -4.55 14.06 7.25
N GLN A 122 -5.14 15.15 6.75
CA GLN A 122 -4.35 16.25 6.21
C GLN A 122 -4.97 17.60 6.58
N ASN A 123 -4.12 18.58 6.94
CA ASN A 123 -4.53 19.97 7.23
C ASN A 123 -5.63 20.08 8.31
N GLY A 124 -5.63 19.18 9.30
CA GLY A 124 -6.65 19.16 10.35
C GLY A 124 -7.99 18.53 9.93
N HIS A 125 -8.11 18.05 8.73
CA HIS A 125 -9.28 17.33 8.24
C HIS A 125 -9.10 15.81 8.34
N VAL A 126 -10.22 15.13 8.60
CA VAL A 126 -10.30 13.66 8.62
C VAL A 126 -11.26 13.22 7.51
N ASN A 127 -10.71 12.54 6.52
CA ASN A 127 -11.42 12.15 5.30
C ASN A 127 -11.76 10.66 5.32
N VAL A 128 -12.65 10.25 6.21
CA VAL A 128 -13.14 8.86 6.30
C VAL A 128 -14.67 8.82 6.28
N VAL A 129 -15.23 7.83 5.63
CA VAL A 129 -16.68 7.63 5.51
C VAL A 129 -17.06 6.31 6.17
N ASN A 130 -18.17 6.30 6.93
CA ASN A 130 -18.74 5.12 7.60
C ASN A 130 -17.87 4.48 8.70
N TRP A 131 -16.92 5.21 9.28
CA TRP A 131 -16.15 4.69 10.42
C TRP A 131 -16.88 4.94 11.75
N PRO A 132 -16.92 3.94 12.64
CA PRO A 132 -17.28 4.16 14.03
C PRO A 132 -16.31 5.13 14.69
N MET A 133 -16.81 6.01 15.57
CA MET A 133 -15.98 7.00 16.26
C MET A 133 -14.81 6.36 17.03
N SER A 134 -15.01 5.20 17.63
CA SER A 134 -13.94 4.45 18.33
C SER A 134 -12.79 4.08 17.41
N ARG A 135 -13.09 3.66 16.18
CA ARG A 135 -12.06 3.34 15.16
C ARG A 135 -11.33 4.60 14.70
N LEU A 136 -12.05 5.69 14.52
CA LEU A 136 -11.47 6.97 14.17
C LEU A 136 -10.48 7.46 15.22
N PHE A 137 -10.89 7.49 16.51
CA PHE A 137 -10.01 7.88 17.61
C PHE A 137 -8.78 6.96 17.72
N LEU A 138 -8.98 5.65 17.60
CA LEU A 138 -7.87 4.68 17.65
C LEU A 138 -6.87 4.92 16.52
N SER A 139 -7.35 5.12 15.29
CA SER A 139 -6.50 5.36 14.13
C SER A 139 -5.75 6.69 14.23
N TYR A 140 -6.42 7.75 14.68
CA TYR A 140 -5.79 9.06 14.89
C TYR A 140 -4.71 9.00 15.98
N ALA A 141 -5.03 8.38 17.12
CA ALA A 141 -4.07 8.18 18.21
C ALA A 141 -2.87 7.33 17.78
N ALA A 142 -3.09 6.28 16.97
CA ALA A 142 -2.02 5.44 16.44
C ALA A 142 -1.06 6.24 15.53
N ASN A 143 -1.58 7.12 14.68
CA ASN A 143 -0.79 8.00 13.84
C ASN A 143 0.03 9.00 14.66
N LEU A 144 -0.61 9.65 15.64
CA LEU A 144 0.07 10.58 16.55
C LEU A 144 1.20 9.87 17.33
N TYR A 145 0.93 8.68 17.86
CA TYR A 145 1.90 7.85 18.55
C TYR A 145 3.08 7.48 17.65
N ALA A 146 2.80 6.98 16.43
CA ALA A 146 3.86 6.59 15.50
C ALA A 146 4.76 7.79 15.13
N ARG A 147 4.16 8.95 14.86
CA ARG A 147 4.88 10.21 14.57
C ARG A 147 5.73 10.68 15.75
N ALA A 148 5.16 10.69 16.96
CA ALA A 148 5.88 11.15 18.16
C ALA A 148 7.14 10.33 18.45
N ILE A 149 7.10 9.01 18.22
CA ILE A 149 8.25 8.14 18.49
C ILE A 149 9.24 8.14 17.33
N THR A 150 8.76 8.03 16.08
CA THR A 150 9.64 7.90 14.91
C THR A 150 10.15 9.22 14.39
N GLY A 151 9.44 10.32 14.62
CA GLY A 151 9.71 11.61 14.01
C GLY A 151 9.31 11.70 12.54
N LEU A 152 8.55 10.73 12.02
CA LEU A 152 8.15 10.66 10.61
C LEU A 152 7.29 11.88 10.22
N PRO A 153 7.66 12.68 9.18
CA PRO A 153 7.02 13.95 8.88
C PRO A 153 5.76 13.81 8.00
N ILE A 154 4.95 12.76 8.24
CA ILE A 154 3.68 12.52 7.54
C ILE A 154 2.55 12.36 8.54
N PHE A 155 1.32 12.71 8.15
CA PHE A 155 0.15 12.64 9.03
C PHE A 155 -0.44 11.25 9.09
N ASP A 156 -0.49 10.53 7.96
CA ASP A 156 -1.03 9.17 7.87
C ASP A 156 0.07 8.13 7.73
N THR A 157 0.62 7.69 8.86
CA THR A 157 1.71 6.71 8.89
C THR A 157 1.25 5.29 8.56
N THR A 158 -0.06 5.02 8.64
CA THR A 158 -0.67 3.69 8.48
C THR A 158 -1.40 3.52 7.15
N GLY A 159 -1.43 4.56 6.31
CA GLY A 159 -2.06 4.52 4.99
C GLY A 159 -1.38 3.52 4.06
N GLY A 160 -2.20 2.73 3.33
CA GLY A 160 -1.73 1.69 2.41
C GLY A 160 -1.81 2.09 0.94
N PHE A 161 -2.30 3.29 0.61
CA PHE A 161 -2.31 3.79 -0.76
C PHE A 161 -1.05 4.61 -1.00
N LYS A 162 -0.10 4.07 -1.75
CA LYS A 162 1.22 4.67 -1.94
C LYS A 162 1.72 4.50 -3.36
N CYS A 163 2.54 5.44 -3.81
CA CYS A 163 3.30 5.35 -5.06
C CYS A 163 4.77 5.58 -4.77
N PHE A 164 5.60 4.62 -5.12
CA PHE A 164 7.06 4.67 -4.98
C PHE A 164 7.72 4.85 -6.34
N ARG A 165 8.78 5.64 -6.41
CA ARG A 165 9.73 5.55 -7.53
C ARG A 165 10.57 4.28 -7.41
N ARG A 166 11.01 3.72 -8.55
CA ARG A 166 11.87 2.53 -8.61
C ARG A 166 13.12 2.68 -7.77
N ASN A 167 13.86 3.77 -7.94
CA ASN A 167 15.11 4.03 -7.22
C ASN A 167 14.92 3.98 -5.69
N VAL A 168 13.78 4.37 -5.17
CA VAL A 168 13.45 4.25 -3.75
C VAL A 168 13.42 2.79 -3.30
N LEU A 169 12.70 1.94 -4.04
CA LEU A 169 12.60 0.51 -3.72
C LEU A 169 13.93 -0.23 -3.89
N GLU A 170 14.76 0.18 -4.86
CA GLU A 170 16.10 -0.38 -5.08
C GLU A 170 17.06 -0.11 -3.93
N THR A 171 16.88 1.00 -3.19
CA THR A 171 17.73 1.32 -2.03
C THR A 171 17.32 0.59 -0.75
N ILE A 172 16.11 0.02 -0.71
CA ILE A 172 15.60 -0.68 0.47
C ILE A 172 15.95 -2.16 0.36
N ASP A 173 16.65 -2.69 1.37
CA ASP A 173 16.77 -4.15 1.49
C ASP A 173 15.40 -4.76 1.84
N LEU A 174 14.65 -5.15 0.79
CA LEU A 174 13.33 -5.76 0.90
C LEU A 174 13.37 -7.11 1.64
N SER A 175 14.54 -7.76 1.74
CA SER A 175 14.69 -9.02 2.47
C SER A 175 14.69 -8.84 3.97
N SER A 176 15.07 -7.65 4.45
CA SER A 176 15.10 -7.28 5.87
C SER A 176 13.74 -6.85 6.42
N VAL A 177 12.78 -6.53 5.55
CA VAL A 177 11.42 -6.14 5.96
C VAL A 177 10.63 -7.38 6.36
N LYS A 178 10.21 -7.45 7.62
CA LYS A 178 9.51 -8.62 8.20
C LYS A 178 8.15 -8.28 8.79
N SER A 179 7.78 -7.01 8.79
CA SER A 179 6.51 -6.53 9.34
C SER A 179 5.32 -6.81 8.42
N ASN A 180 4.14 -6.83 9.00
CA ASN A 180 2.88 -7.03 8.31
C ASN A 180 1.84 -5.97 8.69
N GLY A 181 0.79 -5.83 7.87
CA GLY A 181 -0.31 -4.92 8.13
C GLY A 181 0.15 -3.47 8.34
N TYR A 182 -0.34 -2.81 9.38
CA TYR A 182 0.01 -1.41 9.66
C TYR A 182 1.49 -1.21 9.99
N ALA A 183 2.12 -2.18 10.64
CA ALA A 183 3.55 -2.13 10.92
C ALA A 183 4.39 -2.07 9.64
N PHE A 184 3.98 -2.79 8.60
CA PHE A 184 4.61 -2.75 7.29
C PHE A 184 4.51 -1.35 6.66
N GLN A 185 3.34 -0.73 6.73
CA GLN A 185 3.12 0.61 6.16
C GLN A 185 3.98 1.68 6.84
N ILE A 186 4.09 1.60 8.18
CA ILE A 186 4.96 2.51 8.95
C ILE A 186 6.44 2.24 8.61
N GLU A 187 6.86 0.96 8.58
CA GLU A 187 8.25 0.58 8.31
C GLU A 187 8.70 1.05 6.93
N MET A 188 7.92 0.82 5.88
CA MET A 188 8.27 1.23 4.52
C MET A 188 8.44 2.75 4.42
N SER A 189 7.46 3.53 4.91
CA SER A 189 7.56 5.00 4.89
C SER A 189 8.76 5.52 5.71
N TYR A 190 9.03 4.89 6.85
CA TYR A 190 10.17 5.25 7.69
C TYR A 190 11.52 4.97 7.03
N ARG A 191 11.67 3.81 6.37
CA ARG A 191 12.89 3.46 5.63
C ARG A 191 13.16 4.41 4.48
N VAL A 192 12.12 4.80 3.75
CA VAL A 192 12.21 5.81 2.67
C VAL A 192 12.68 7.15 3.21
N TRP A 193 12.02 7.65 4.27
CA TRP A 193 12.38 8.91 4.88
C TRP A 193 13.82 8.96 5.42
N LYS A 194 14.25 7.88 6.09
CA LYS A 194 15.61 7.80 6.67
C LYS A 194 16.73 7.77 5.62
N ARG A 195 16.40 7.42 4.38
CA ARG A 195 17.32 7.50 3.24
C ARG A 195 17.36 8.87 2.57
N GLY A 196 16.64 9.85 3.14
CA GLY A 196 16.62 11.22 2.65
C GLY A 196 15.69 11.48 1.46
N PHE A 197 14.83 10.51 1.10
CA PHE A 197 13.87 10.68 0.05
C PHE A 197 12.71 11.62 0.45
N ARG A 198 12.17 12.32 -0.54
CA ARG A 198 11.05 13.24 -0.36
C ARG A 198 9.71 12.49 -0.34
N LEU A 199 9.00 12.60 0.79
CA LEU A 199 7.65 12.08 0.98
C LEU A 199 6.64 13.22 0.82
N VAL A 200 5.57 12.96 0.08
CA VAL A 200 4.44 13.89 -0.09
C VAL A 200 3.13 13.18 0.20
N GLU A 201 2.24 13.81 0.95
CA GLU A 201 0.89 13.33 1.19
C GLU A 201 -0.10 14.08 0.28
N ILE A 202 -1.04 13.34 -0.30
CA ILE A 202 -2.21 13.90 -0.99
C ILE A 202 -3.48 13.47 -0.25
N PRO A 203 -4.51 14.34 -0.14
CA PRO A 203 -5.73 13.99 0.56
C PRO A 203 -6.53 12.93 -0.22
N ILE A 204 -6.93 11.87 0.46
CA ILE A 204 -7.86 10.89 -0.09
C ILE A 204 -9.09 10.78 0.80
N ILE A 205 -10.24 10.45 0.21
CA ILE A 205 -11.43 10.04 0.94
C ILE A 205 -11.37 8.51 1.07
N PHE A 206 -11.28 8.04 2.30
CA PHE A 206 -11.30 6.61 2.59
C PHE A 206 -12.72 6.17 2.94
N VAL A 207 -13.30 5.33 2.10
CA VAL A 207 -14.63 4.76 2.34
C VAL A 207 -14.45 3.37 2.96
N ASP A 208 -15.12 3.11 4.09
CA ASP A 208 -15.06 1.76 4.66
C ASP A 208 -15.72 0.78 3.70
N ARG A 209 -15.15 -0.41 3.62
CA ARG A 209 -15.69 -1.48 2.79
C ARG A 209 -17.16 -1.73 3.13
N THR A 210 -17.96 -1.94 2.11
CA THR A 210 -19.39 -2.29 2.27
C THR A 210 -19.61 -3.78 2.45
N GLU A 211 -18.62 -4.61 2.05
CA GLU A 211 -18.66 -6.07 2.11
C GLU A 211 -17.37 -6.61 2.76
N GLY A 212 -17.51 -7.70 3.54
CA GLY A 212 -16.41 -8.39 4.20
C GLY A 212 -16.13 -7.91 5.65
N GLU A 213 -15.45 -8.76 6.42
CA GLU A 213 -15.09 -8.48 7.81
C GLU A 213 -13.78 -7.71 7.93
N SER A 214 -13.70 -6.81 8.91
CA SER A 214 -12.46 -6.12 9.25
C SER A 214 -11.43 -7.12 9.78
N LYS A 215 -10.30 -7.26 9.07
CA LYS A 215 -9.20 -8.18 9.43
C LYS A 215 -8.30 -7.62 10.54
N MET A 216 -8.73 -6.56 11.25
CA MET A 216 -7.95 -5.94 12.32
C MET A 216 -7.96 -6.80 13.58
N SER A 217 -6.83 -7.41 13.90
CA SER A 217 -6.65 -8.19 15.12
C SER A 217 -5.83 -7.41 16.16
N LYS A 218 -6.04 -7.72 17.45
CA LYS A 218 -5.22 -7.18 18.57
C LYS A 218 -3.72 -7.44 18.37
N ARG A 219 -3.37 -8.52 17.67
CA ARG A 219 -1.98 -8.87 17.32
C ARG A 219 -1.37 -7.84 16.37
N ILE A 220 -2.10 -7.42 15.33
CA ILE A 220 -1.65 -6.42 14.35
C ILE A 220 -1.39 -5.07 15.02
N VAL A 221 -2.28 -4.65 15.92
CA VAL A 221 -2.12 -3.40 16.69
C VAL A 221 -0.88 -3.48 17.58
N ARG A 222 -0.70 -4.59 18.31
CA ARG A 222 0.47 -4.78 19.19
C ARG A 222 1.77 -4.81 18.39
N GLU A 223 1.79 -5.43 17.22
CA GLU A 223 2.95 -5.45 16.33
C GLU A 223 3.33 -4.02 15.90
N ALA A 224 2.37 -3.20 15.51
CA ALA A 224 2.62 -1.81 15.13
C ALA A 224 3.17 -0.97 16.30
N VAL A 225 2.65 -1.16 17.51
CA VAL A 225 3.14 -0.47 18.73
C VAL A 225 4.63 -0.77 18.99
N TRP A 226 5.05 -2.03 18.89
CA TRP A 226 6.45 -2.40 19.10
C TRP A 226 7.34 -2.01 17.92
N MET A 227 6.80 -2.01 16.71
CA MET A 227 7.56 -1.70 15.49
C MET A 227 8.12 -0.27 15.53
N VAL A 228 7.35 0.72 16.00
CA VAL A 228 7.82 2.12 16.02
C VAL A 228 9.05 2.32 16.91
N TRP A 229 9.12 1.65 18.06
CA TRP A 229 10.31 1.65 18.93
C TRP A 229 11.50 0.96 18.29
N ARG A 230 11.24 -0.18 17.66
CA ARG A 230 12.25 -0.96 16.94
C ARG A 230 12.84 -0.17 15.77
N LEU A 231 12.02 0.54 15.01
CA LEU A 231 12.46 1.44 13.94
C LEU A 231 13.32 2.58 14.47
N ARG A 232 12.88 3.21 15.58
CA ARG A 232 13.66 4.26 16.24
C ARG A 232 15.03 3.76 16.66
N TRP A 233 15.08 2.59 17.32
CA TRP A 233 16.32 1.99 17.75
C TRP A 233 17.23 1.58 16.59
N TRP A 234 16.69 0.98 15.53
CA TRP A 234 17.48 0.64 14.35
C TRP A 234 18.08 1.85 13.66
N SER A 235 17.35 2.94 13.57
CA SER A 235 17.87 4.20 13.05
C SER A 235 19.02 4.76 13.90
N MET A 236 18.93 4.65 15.23
CA MET A 236 20.01 5.10 16.15
C MET A 236 21.25 4.20 16.08
N THR A 237 21.09 2.94 15.71
CA THR A 237 22.17 1.94 15.61
C THR A 237 22.72 1.77 14.19
N GLY A 238 22.26 2.58 13.22
CA GLY A 238 22.72 2.52 11.82
C GLY A 238 22.29 1.27 11.06
N ARG A 239 21.20 0.61 11.49
CA ARG A 239 20.65 -0.59 10.83
C ARG A 239 19.62 -0.26 9.73
N ILE A 240 19.22 1.01 9.63
CA ILE A 240 18.31 1.54 8.61
C ILE A 240 18.93 2.81 8.04
#